data_4b7b780d6e4d705a14a10c4ba36e76b8
#
_entry.id   4b7b780d6e4d705a14a10c4ba36e76b8
#
_cell.length_a   1.000
_cell.length_b   1.000
_cell.length_c   1.000
_cell.angle_alpha   90.00
_cell.angle_beta   90.00
_cell.angle_gamma   90.00
#
_symmetry.space_group_name_H-M   'P 1'
#
loop_
_entity.id
_entity.type
_entity.pdbx_description
1 polymer ?
#
loop_
_entity_poly.entity_id
_entity_poly.type
_entity_poly.pdbx_seq_one_letter_code
_entity_poly.pdbx_strand_id
1 'polypeptide(L)'
;PPPPPPHPRTRRHTLAPHRGPDVPYIDAQRLADSIELTRFPVPETEDHQRTDTEAGLVRAADLIGQLADPHYLRKTTHLFMEFKETGLADSLGYETAADLADAYPHFFWKVARPYFEDALSYLRLTQEGKQWVANLHSHIFAVEHSDYRLGPSPG
;
A
#
# COMPACT_ATOMS: atom_id res chain seq x y z
N PRO A 1 -22.40 8.95 -30.75
CA PRO A 1 -21.34 8.40 -29.92
C PRO A 1 -21.84 7.13 -29.25
N PRO A 2 -21.12 6.01 -29.28
CA PRO A 2 -21.52 4.81 -28.61
C PRO A 2 -21.46 5.00 -27.07
N PRO A 3 -22.30 4.27 -26.31
CA PRO A 3 -22.29 4.36 -24.87
C PRO A 3 -20.95 3.84 -24.29
N PRO A 4 -20.50 4.36 -23.13
CA PRO A 4 -19.27 3.91 -22.52
C PRO A 4 -19.36 2.44 -22.12
N PRO A 5 -18.22 1.69 -22.14
CA PRO A 5 -18.21 0.29 -21.75
C PRO A 5 -18.56 0.14 -20.26
N PRO A 6 -19.22 -0.97 -19.88
CA PRO A 6 -19.58 -1.20 -18.49
C PRO A 6 -18.31 -1.35 -17.64
N HIS A 7 -18.28 -0.62 -16.52
CA HIS A 7 -17.23 -0.74 -15.51
C HIS A 7 -17.06 -2.20 -15.08
N PRO A 8 -15.83 -2.70 -14.89
CA PRO A 8 -15.62 -4.03 -14.37
C PRO A 8 -16.31 -4.14 -13.02
N ARG A 9 -17.30 -5.02 -12.94
CA ARG A 9 -17.98 -5.35 -11.69
C ARG A 9 -16.93 -5.90 -10.74
N THR A 10 -16.56 -5.12 -9.75
CA THR A 10 -15.81 -5.60 -8.60
C THR A 10 -16.52 -6.84 -8.09
N ARG A 11 -15.91 -8.02 -8.21
CA ARG A 11 -16.42 -9.23 -7.59
C ARG A 11 -16.50 -8.94 -6.10
N ARG A 12 -17.71 -8.72 -5.59
CA ARG A 12 -17.96 -8.89 -4.18
C ARG A 12 -17.56 -10.33 -3.86
N HIS A 13 -16.44 -10.52 -3.22
CA HIS A 13 -16.18 -11.76 -2.53
C HIS A 13 -17.20 -11.82 -1.41
N THR A 14 -18.35 -12.38 -1.72
CA THR A 14 -19.30 -12.86 -0.73
C THR A 14 -18.55 -14.01 -0.07
N LEU A 15 -17.95 -13.74 1.08
CA LEU A 15 -17.49 -14.80 1.96
C LEU A 15 -18.72 -15.62 2.28
N ALA A 16 -18.84 -16.79 1.63
CA ALA A 16 -19.82 -17.78 2.03
C ALA A 16 -19.59 -18.05 3.52
N PRO A 17 -20.66 -18.21 4.32
CA PRO A 17 -20.49 -18.52 5.73
C PRO A 17 -19.75 -19.86 5.85
N HIS A 18 -18.44 -19.80 6.04
CA HIS A 18 -17.67 -20.97 6.45
C HIS A 18 -18.18 -21.33 7.85
N ARG A 19 -18.93 -22.42 7.94
CA ARG A 19 -19.13 -23.15 9.21
C ARG A 19 -17.80 -23.82 9.58
N GLY A 20 -16.83 -22.99 9.98
CA GLY A 20 -15.70 -23.40 10.80
C GLY A 20 -16.15 -23.48 12.25
N PRO A 21 -15.36 -24.13 13.14
CA PRO A 21 -15.68 -24.15 14.56
C PRO A 21 -15.94 -22.72 15.04
N ASP A 22 -17.04 -22.49 15.75
CA ASP A 22 -17.42 -21.21 16.32
C ASP A 22 -16.21 -20.61 17.07
N VAL A 23 -15.55 -19.66 16.45
CA VAL A 23 -14.57 -18.82 17.14
C VAL A 23 -15.38 -17.69 17.77
N PRO A 24 -15.64 -17.76 19.09
CA PRO A 24 -16.75 -17.05 19.73
C PRO A 24 -16.56 -15.54 19.85
N TYR A 25 -15.60 -14.93 19.15
CA TYR A 25 -15.27 -13.51 19.30
C TYR A 25 -14.88 -12.77 18.01
N ILE A 26 -15.17 -13.31 16.83
CA ILE A 26 -14.92 -12.59 15.58
C ILE A 26 -16.20 -11.92 15.12
N ASP A 27 -16.23 -10.61 15.19
CA ASP A 27 -17.24 -9.78 14.55
C ASP A 27 -16.94 -9.70 13.04
N ALA A 28 -17.74 -10.40 12.25
CA ALA A 28 -17.55 -10.48 10.80
C ALA A 28 -17.71 -9.11 10.12
N GLN A 29 -18.57 -8.22 10.62
CA GLN A 29 -18.74 -6.89 10.09
C GLN A 29 -17.50 -6.03 10.35
N ARG A 30 -17.00 -6.05 11.57
CA ARG A 30 -15.78 -5.33 11.97
C ARG A 30 -14.55 -5.79 11.17
N LEU A 31 -14.47 -7.09 10.86
CA LEU A 31 -13.43 -7.62 9.99
C LEU A 31 -13.60 -7.14 8.53
N ALA A 32 -14.82 -7.17 8.01
CA ALA A 32 -15.12 -6.71 6.66
C ALA A 32 -14.80 -5.21 6.49
N ASP A 33 -15.16 -4.38 7.46
CA ASP A 33 -14.85 -2.95 7.47
C ASP A 33 -13.33 -2.71 7.48
N SER A 34 -12.60 -3.50 8.27
CA SER A 34 -11.14 -3.43 8.31
C SER A 34 -10.49 -3.81 6.97
N ILE A 35 -11.00 -4.86 6.32
CA ILE A 35 -10.51 -5.28 4.99
C ILE A 35 -10.86 -4.21 3.94
N GLU A 36 -12.06 -3.63 3.98
CA GLU A 36 -12.46 -2.59 3.02
C GLU A 36 -11.54 -1.36 3.09
N LEU A 37 -11.09 -0.98 4.28
CA LEU A 37 -10.18 0.15 4.43
C LEU A 37 -8.76 -0.11 3.89
N THR A 38 -8.35 -1.37 3.68
CA THR A 38 -7.05 -1.68 3.05
C THR A 38 -7.06 -1.51 1.54
N ARG A 39 -8.18 -1.14 0.93
CA ARG A 39 -8.25 -0.86 -0.51
C ARG A 39 -7.27 0.23 -0.93
N PHE A 40 -6.61 -0.04 -2.03
CA PHE A 40 -5.75 0.94 -2.69
C PHE A 40 -6.06 1.00 -4.21
N PRO A 41 -6.11 2.18 -4.83
CA PRO A 41 -6.05 3.53 -4.22
C PRO A 41 -7.17 3.76 -3.21
N VAL A 42 -6.86 4.57 -2.17
CA VAL A 42 -7.83 4.87 -1.11
C VAL A 42 -9.00 5.66 -1.69
N PRO A 43 -10.25 5.20 -1.52
CA PRO A 43 -11.42 5.93 -1.98
C PRO A 43 -11.52 7.33 -1.32
N GLU A 44 -12.03 8.32 -2.08
CA GLU A 44 -12.13 9.71 -1.59
C GLU A 44 -13.30 9.94 -0.62
N THR A 45 -14.05 8.90 -0.26
CA THR A 45 -15.16 9.01 0.69
C THR A 45 -14.66 9.28 2.11
N GLU A 46 -15.40 10.04 2.89
CA GLU A 46 -15.03 10.46 4.25
C GLU A 46 -14.65 9.26 5.15
N ASP A 47 -15.41 8.17 5.08
CA ASP A 47 -15.13 6.96 5.88
C ASP A 47 -13.75 6.36 5.59
N HIS A 48 -13.28 6.44 4.34
CA HIS A 48 -11.97 5.93 3.93
C HIS A 48 -10.82 6.89 4.30
N GLN A 49 -11.11 8.14 4.59
CA GLN A 49 -10.08 9.10 4.99
C GLN A 49 -9.71 9.01 6.48
N ARG A 50 -10.51 8.33 7.29
CA ARG A 50 -10.27 8.24 8.72
C ARG A 50 -9.07 7.36 9.06
N THR A 51 -8.18 7.89 9.92
CA THR A 51 -6.98 7.20 10.43
C THR A 51 -7.10 6.82 11.90
N ASP A 52 -8.04 7.46 12.63
CA ASP A 52 -8.26 7.36 14.07
C ASP A 52 -9.16 6.17 14.48
N THR A 53 -9.46 5.28 13.55
CA THR A 53 -10.31 4.09 13.77
C THR A 53 -9.47 2.82 13.82
N GLU A 54 -10.04 1.74 14.38
CA GLU A 54 -9.43 0.42 14.32
C GLU A 54 -9.14 -0.03 12.89
N ALA A 55 -10.08 0.14 11.98
CA ALA A 55 -9.91 -0.18 10.57
C ALA A 55 -8.82 0.71 9.91
N GLY A 56 -8.72 1.98 10.33
CA GLY A 56 -7.61 2.87 9.93
C GLY A 56 -6.25 2.37 10.41
N LEU A 57 -6.16 1.82 11.63
CA LEU A 57 -4.94 1.20 12.14
C LEU A 57 -4.58 -0.10 11.40
N VAL A 58 -5.57 -0.89 10.99
CA VAL A 58 -5.34 -2.09 10.16
C VAL A 58 -4.75 -1.68 8.79
N ARG A 59 -5.29 -0.66 8.14
CA ARG A 59 -4.72 -0.10 6.91
C ARG A 59 -3.30 0.41 7.12
N ALA A 60 -3.06 1.14 8.21
CA ALA A 60 -1.73 1.62 8.54
C ALA A 60 -0.73 0.47 8.71
N ALA A 61 -1.13 -0.61 9.38
CA ALA A 61 -0.32 -1.80 9.56
C ALA A 61 -0.01 -2.49 8.23
N ASP A 62 -0.99 -2.59 7.33
CA ASP A 62 -0.83 -3.14 5.98
C ASP A 62 0.19 -2.30 5.17
N LEU A 63 0.01 -0.99 5.10
CA LEU A 63 0.92 -0.09 4.39
C LEU A 63 2.34 -0.12 4.97
N ILE A 64 2.48 -0.07 6.29
CA ILE A 64 3.80 -0.13 6.94
C ILE A 64 4.45 -1.48 6.69
N GLY A 65 3.69 -2.59 6.80
CA GLY A 65 4.19 -3.93 6.54
C GLY A 65 4.76 -4.10 5.14
N GLN A 66 4.12 -3.49 4.15
CA GLN A 66 4.59 -3.51 2.77
C GLN A 66 5.81 -2.60 2.57
N LEU A 67 5.71 -1.33 2.98
CA LEU A 67 6.72 -0.31 2.70
C LEU A 67 7.99 -0.45 3.54
N ALA A 68 7.92 -1.05 4.73
CA ALA A 68 9.07 -1.33 5.59
C ALA A 68 9.68 -2.73 5.36
N ASP A 69 9.16 -3.52 4.41
CA ASP A 69 9.75 -4.81 4.04
C ASP A 69 11.20 -4.61 3.58
N PRO A 70 12.20 -5.26 4.18
CA PRO A 70 13.60 -5.11 3.78
C PRO A 70 13.87 -5.37 2.29
N HIS A 71 12.97 -6.06 1.62
CA HIS A 71 13.07 -6.37 0.19
C HIS A 71 12.17 -5.48 -0.69
N TYR A 72 11.55 -4.44 -0.14
CA TYR A 72 10.60 -3.60 -0.86
C TYR A 72 11.16 -3.12 -2.22
N LEU A 73 12.33 -2.51 -2.22
CA LEU A 73 12.95 -2.00 -3.44
C LEU A 73 13.29 -3.09 -4.47
N ARG A 74 13.56 -4.32 -4.01
CA ARG A 74 13.77 -5.47 -4.91
C ARG A 74 12.48 -5.98 -5.55
N LYS A 75 11.35 -5.76 -4.89
CA LYS A 75 10.02 -6.16 -5.35
C LYS A 75 9.41 -5.17 -6.35
N THR A 76 10.02 -4.00 -6.55
CA THR A 76 9.48 -2.96 -7.43
C THR A 76 9.21 -3.46 -8.85
N THR A 77 10.08 -4.33 -9.38
CA THR A 77 9.87 -4.92 -10.70
C THR A 77 8.61 -5.80 -10.75
N HIS A 78 8.38 -6.62 -9.73
CA HIS A 78 7.16 -7.46 -9.66
C HIS A 78 5.92 -6.58 -9.51
N LEU A 79 5.96 -5.59 -8.64
CA LEU A 79 4.88 -4.62 -8.45
C LEU A 79 4.54 -3.87 -9.75
N PHE A 80 5.56 -3.49 -10.52
CA PHE A 80 5.36 -2.88 -11.84
C PHE A 80 4.65 -3.81 -12.80
N MET A 81 4.99 -5.11 -12.82
CA MET A 81 4.30 -6.10 -13.65
C MET A 81 2.82 -6.25 -13.27
N GLU A 82 2.51 -6.29 -11.97
CA GLU A 82 1.13 -6.31 -11.48
C GLU A 82 0.36 -5.03 -11.89
N PHE A 83 1.01 -3.87 -11.82
CA PHE A 83 0.42 -2.61 -12.29
C PHE A 83 0.16 -2.61 -13.79
N LYS A 84 1.03 -3.24 -14.57
CA LYS A 84 0.81 -3.43 -16.02
C LYS A 84 -0.37 -4.33 -16.31
N GLU A 85 -0.47 -5.47 -15.63
CA GLU A 85 -1.57 -6.42 -15.81
C GLU A 85 -2.94 -5.81 -15.46
N THR A 86 -2.97 -4.91 -14.47
CA THR A 86 -4.20 -4.23 -14.04
C THR A 86 -4.50 -2.94 -14.83
N GLY A 87 -3.59 -2.51 -15.71
CA GLY A 87 -3.69 -1.22 -16.43
C GLY A 87 -3.39 0.01 -15.56
N LEU A 88 -2.99 -0.20 -14.31
CA LEU A 88 -2.67 0.90 -13.39
C LEU A 88 -1.38 1.62 -13.81
N ALA A 89 -0.37 0.90 -14.30
CA ALA A 89 0.87 1.50 -14.78
C ALA A 89 0.59 2.52 -15.90
N ASP A 90 -0.23 2.15 -16.88
CA ASP A 90 -0.58 3.01 -18.00
C ASP A 90 -1.38 4.24 -17.54
N SER A 91 -2.28 4.07 -16.57
CA SER A 91 -3.08 5.17 -16.01
C SER A 91 -2.21 6.19 -15.23
N LEU A 92 -1.09 5.75 -14.66
CA LEU A 92 -0.15 6.58 -13.91
C LEU A 92 1.00 7.10 -14.79
N GLY A 93 1.08 6.66 -16.05
CA GLY A 93 2.13 7.06 -16.99
C GLY A 93 3.48 6.38 -16.72
N TYR A 94 3.50 5.21 -16.08
CA TYR A 94 4.71 4.45 -15.84
C TYR A 94 4.98 3.48 -17.00
N GLU A 95 6.10 3.64 -17.68
CA GLU A 95 6.53 2.79 -18.80
C GLU A 95 7.44 1.66 -18.32
N THR A 96 8.20 1.90 -17.26
CA THR A 96 9.22 1.00 -16.74
C THR A 96 9.13 0.84 -15.21
N ALA A 97 9.76 -0.21 -14.69
CA ALA A 97 9.92 -0.36 -13.23
C ALA A 97 10.78 0.75 -12.61
N ALA A 98 11.64 1.40 -13.39
CA ALA A 98 12.42 2.54 -12.93
C ALA A 98 11.53 3.76 -12.68
N ASP A 99 10.53 4.01 -13.52
CA ASP A 99 9.57 5.12 -13.32
C ASP A 99 8.79 4.92 -12.01
N LEU A 100 8.40 3.67 -11.71
CA LEU A 100 7.75 3.35 -10.44
C LEU A 100 8.68 3.58 -9.25
N ALA A 101 9.98 3.23 -9.38
CA ALA A 101 10.97 3.46 -8.33
C ALA A 101 11.22 4.96 -8.11
N ASP A 102 11.33 5.72 -9.19
CA ASP A 102 11.52 7.18 -9.15
C ASP A 102 10.31 7.92 -8.56
N ALA A 103 9.11 7.37 -8.76
CA ALA A 103 7.88 7.90 -8.17
C ALA A 103 7.71 7.57 -6.68
N TYR A 104 8.50 6.64 -6.13
CA TYR A 104 8.35 6.16 -4.75
C TYR A 104 8.41 7.28 -3.69
N PRO A 105 9.32 8.28 -3.75
CA PRO A 105 9.33 9.38 -2.78
C PRO A 105 8.01 10.16 -2.77
N HIS A 106 7.47 10.47 -3.93
CA HIS A 106 6.19 11.15 -4.03
C HIS A 106 5.06 10.30 -3.43
N PHE A 107 5.01 9.02 -3.82
CA PHE A 107 4.04 8.07 -3.27
C PHE A 107 4.14 7.97 -1.75
N PHE A 108 5.34 7.82 -1.21
CA PHE A 108 5.57 7.71 0.22
C PHE A 108 5.06 8.95 0.97
N TRP A 109 5.54 10.13 0.57
CA TRP A 109 5.27 11.37 1.32
C TRP A 109 3.85 11.91 1.13
N LYS A 110 3.27 11.75 -0.06
CA LYS A 110 2.01 12.41 -0.42
C LYS A 110 0.81 11.48 -0.41
N VAL A 111 1.03 10.20 -0.69
CA VAL A 111 -0.06 9.24 -0.87
C VAL A 111 -0.20 8.30 0.32
N ALA A 112 0.88 7.66 0.76
CA ALA A 112 0.83 6.62 1.79
C ALA A 112 0.93 7.16 3.23
N ARG A 113 1.89 8.07 3.47
CA ARG A 113 2.17 8.60 4.81
C ARG A 113 0.96 9.16 5.55
N PRO A 114 0.05 9.94 4.94
CA PRO A 114 -1.12 10.44 5.64
C PRO A 114 -1.96 9.37 6.32
N TYR A 115 -1.92 8.13 5.82
CA TYR A 115 -2.72 7.02 6.33
C TYR A 115 -2.03 6.18 7.41
N PHE A 116 -0.74 6.37 7.66
CA PHE A 116 -0.02 5.61 8.69
C PHE A 116 0.77 6.47 9.69
N GLU A 117 0.81 7.77 9.52
CA GLU A 117 1.61 8.64 10.39
C GLU A 117 1.23 8.52 11.86
N ASP A 118 -0.05 8.47 12.17
CA ASP A 118 -0.55 8.31 13.54
C ASP A 118 -0.12 6.97 14.14
N ALA A 119 -0.10 5.91 13.34
CA ALA A 119 0.30 4.58 13.79
C ALA A 119 1.79 4.48 14.14
N LEU A 120 2.66 5.34 13.57
CA LEU A 120 4.09 5.35 13.89
C LEU A 120 4.35 5.65 15.37
N SER A 121 3.47 6.41 16.03
CA SER A 121 3.56 6.70 17.46
C SER A 121 3.49 5.43 18.31
N TYR A 122 2.62 4.48 17.94
CA TYR A 122 2.48 3.19 18.61
C TYR A 122 3.70 2.29 18.38
N LEU A 123 4.21 2.24 17.14
CA LEU A 123 5.40 1.44 16.82
C LEU A 123 6.63 1.90 17.60
N ARG A 124 6.80 3.20 17.83
CA ARG A 124 7.94 3.75 18.58
C ARG A 124 7.97 3.34 20.04
N LEU A 125 6.92 2.74 20.58
CA LEU A 125 6.88 2.27 21.97
C LEU A 125 7.69 0.99 22.20
N THR A 126 7.98 0.21 21.16
CA THR A 126 8.72 -1.05 21.27
C THR A 126 10.01 -1.03 20.44
N GLN A 127 10.97 -1.88 20.77
CA GLN A 127 12.22 -1.98 20.00
C GLN A 127 11.96 -2.54 18.59
N GLU A 128 11.09 -3.54 18.49
CA GLU A 128 10.69 -4.10 17.20
C GLU A 128 9.99 -3.04 16.34
N GLY A 129 9.05 -2.31 16.90
CA GLY A 129 8.37 -1.23 16.18
C GLY A 129 9.32 -0.12 15.73
N LYS A 130 10.33 0.24 16.54
CA LYS A 130 11.38 1.18 16.12
C LYS A 130 12.17 0.66 14.92
N GLN A 131 12.39 -0.66 14.84
CA GLN A 131 13.07 -1.25 13.68
C GLN A 131 12.21 -1.13 12.42
N TRP A 132 10.88 -1.36 12.52
CA TRP A 132 9.96 -1.13 11.40
C TRP A 132 9.99 0.32 10.92
N VAL A 133 9.96 1.27 11.84
CA VAL A 133 10.08 2.70 11.52
C VAL A 133 11.41 3.03 10.86
N ALA A 134 12.51 2.44 11.33
CA ALA A 134 13.83 2.63 10.74
C ALA A 134 13.90 2.08 9.30
N ASN A 135 13.38 0.88 9.07
CA ASN A 135 13.33 0.27 7.73
C ASN A 135 12.53 1.15 6.77
N LEU A 136 11.34 1.61 7.20
CA LEU A 136 10.47 2.48 6.43
C LEU A 136 11.21 3.73 5.94
N HIS A 137 11.96 4.40 6.82
CA HIS A 137 12.70 5.60 6.46
C HIS A 137 13.99 5.30 5.70
N SER A 138 14.61 4.13 5.91
CA SER A 138 15.82 3.76 5.17
C SER A 138 15.55 3.55 3.69
N HIS A 139 14.39 3.02 3.33
CA HIS A 139 14.02 2.83 1.93
C HIS A 139 13.83 4.17 1.22
N ILE A 140 13.11 5.10 1.84
CA ILE A 140 12.91 6.43 1.24
C ILE A 140 14.24 7.18 1.14
N PHE A 141 15.08 7.13 2.17
CA PHE A 141 16.40 7.73 2.14
C PHE A 141 17.26 7.14 1.01
N ALA A 142 17.24 5.81 0.85
CA ALA A 142 18.01 5.12 -0.20
C ALA A 142 17.58 5.58 -1.59
N VAL A 143 16.28 5.77 -1.84
CA VAL A 143 15.78 6.22 -3.14
C VAL A 143 16.09 7.70 -3.37
N GLU A 144 15.84 8.57 -2.38
CA GLU A 144 16.09 10.00 -2.49
C GLU A 144 17.58 10.36 -2.67
N HIS A 145 18.49 9.48 -2.18
CA HIS A 145 19.94 9.71 -2.23
C HIS A 145 20.65 8.71 -3.16
N SER A 146 19.92 7.92 -3.95
CA SER A 146 20.51 7.01 -4.91
C SER A 146 20.99 7.76 -6.16
N ASP A 147 22.00 8.60 -6.01
CA ASP A 147 22.85 9.08 -7.12
C ASP A 147 23.65 7.93 -7.78
N TYR A 148 23.46 6.71 -7.30
CA TYR A 148 24.07 5.49 -7.83
C TYR A 148 23.30 4.97 -9.03
N ARG A 149 23.33 5.71 -10.12
CA ARG A 149 23.22 5.09 -11.43
C ARG A 149 24.46 4.21 -11.62
N LEU A 150 24.41 2.98 -11.11
CA LEU A 150 25.38 1.94 -11.40
C LEU A 150 25.18 1.49 -12.85
N GLY A 151 25.64 2.31 -13.78
CA GLY A 151 25.80 1.99 -15.18
C GLY A 151 26.98 2.80 -15.74
N PRO A 152 27.76 2.26 -16.70
CA PRO A 152 28.80 3.04 -17.33
C PRO A 152 28.15 4.28 -17.96
N SER A 153 28.69 5.46 -17.62
CA SER A 153 28.31 6.70 -18.30
C SER A 153 28.53 6.48 -19.82
N PRO A 154 27.52 6.78 -20.66
CA PRO A 154 27.77 6.82 -22.11
C PRO A 154 28.81 7.89 -22.36
N GLY A 155 29.98 7.44 -22.87
CA GLY A 155 31.05 8.33 -23.32
C GLY A 155 30.68 9.10 -24.59
#